data_6206dff8fcb124b4291276a388679267
#
_entry.id   6206dff8fcb124b4291276a388679267
#
_cell.length_a   1.000
_cell.length_b   1.000
_cell.length_c   1.000
_cell.angle_alpha   90.00
_cell.angle_beta   90.00
_cell.angle_gamma   90.00
#
_symmetry.space_group_name_H-M   'P 1'
#
loop_
_entity.id
_entity.type
_entity.pdbx_description
1 polymer ?
#
loop_
_entity_poly.entity_id
_entity_poly.type
_entity_poly.pdbx_seq_one_letter_code
_entity_poly.pdbx_strand_id
1 'polypeptide(L)'
;MNGKLRTACNLPLPYPEVRVSAPNSNYARLLSVAYAGDGGELAATLQYTYGHIMTENEEPAQLSAVLSCVSMTEMRHLEILGELIYKLGGDPKFCDMQRRGCFDASKVNYQTSPEKILRTAIAGEKAAIAMYRDLTRRIDDGCIREILRRIILDEEHHIKIFSELLGTAR
;
A
#
# COMPACT_ATOMS: atom_id res chain seq x y z
N MET A 1 -32.98 8.13 3.50
CA MET A 1 -31.77 8.97 3.64
C MET A 1 -30.61 8.06 4.02
N ASN A 2 -29.86 7.58 3.03
CA ASN A 2 -28.73 6.68 3.27
C ASN A 2 -27.52 7.54 3.59
N GLY A 3 -27.20 7.66 4.89
CA GLY A 3 -25.93 8.17 5.34
C GLY A 3 -24.84 7.19 4.94
N LYS A 4 -24.23 7.38 3.76
CA LYS A 4 -22.96 6.72 3.43
C LYS A 4 -21.96 7.17 4.48
N LEU A 5 -21.65 6.31 5.44
CA LEU A 5 -20.43 6.44 6.22
C LEU A 5 -19.28 6.47 5.21
N ARG A 6 -18.74 7.65 4.95
CA ARG A 6 -17.44 7.78 4.28
C ARG A 6 -16.41 7.31 5.30
N THR A 7 -16.13 6.03 5.32
CA THR A 7 -14.97 5.51 6.04
C THR A 7 -13.74 6.15 5.38
N ALA A 8 -13.08 7.05 6.08
CA ALA A 8 -11.79 7.55 5.63
C ALA A 8 -10.80 6.37 5.66
N CYS A 9 -10.20 6.05 4.53
CA CYS A 9 -9.29 4.90 4.43
C CYS A 9 -7.85 5.26 4.76
N ASN A 10 -7.55 6.54 4.84
CA ASN A 10 -6.31 7.07 5.39
C ASN A 10 -6.60 7.83 6.68
N LEU A 11 -5.63 7.86 7.58
CA LEU A 11 -5.72 8.68 8.77
C LEU A 11 -5.71 10.18 8.41
N PRO A 12 -6.47 11.04 9.13
CA PRO A 12 -6.50 12.49 8.90
C PRO A 12 -5.22 13.18 9.42
N LEU A 13 -4.07 12.57 9.14
CA LEU A 13 -2.75 13.07 9.51
C LEU A 13 -1.99 13.42 8.23
N PRO A 14 -1.33 14.58 8.16
CA PRO A 14 -0.55 14.94 6.98
C PRO A 14 0.62 13.98 6.77
N TYR A 15 0.97 13.75 5.50
CA TYR A 15 2.25 13.13 5.19
C TYR A 15 3.37 14.14 5.39
N PRO A 16 4.54 13.71 5.92
CA PRO A 16 5.73 14.53 5.91
C PRO A 16 6.11 14.97 4.48
N GLU A 17 6.80 16.08 4.36
CA GLU A 17 7.35 16.50 3.06
C GLU A 17 8.27 15.43 2.47
N VAL A 18 8.08 15.12 1.19
CA VAL A 18 8.91 14.13 0.49
C VAL A 18 10.28 14.74 0.19
N ARG A 19 11.25 14.42 1.03
CA ARG A 19 12.64 14.88 0.92
C ARG A 19 13.62 13.83 1.39
N VAL A 20 14.87 13.96 0.99
CA VAL A 20 15.97 13.09 1.39
C VAL A 20 17.13 13.96 1.86
N SER A 21 17.96 13.46 2.76
CA SER A 21 19.14 14.19 3.27
C SER A 21 20.22 14.32 2.20
N ALA A 22 20.41 13.28 1.36
CA ALA A 22 21.34 13.28 0.23
C ALA A 22 20.96 12.16 -0.77
N PRO A 23 21.36 12.25 -2.04
CA PRO A 23 21.24 11.14 -2.99
C PRO A 23 21.93 9.87 -2.47
N ASN A 24 21.27 8.73 -2.61
CA ASN A 24 21.76 7.43 -2.15
C ASN A 24 21.13 6.29 -2.97
N SER A 25 21.87 5.77 -3.93
CA SER A 25 21.39 4.71 -4.83
C SER A 25 21.08 3.38 -4.11
N ASN A 26 21.71 3.12 -2.95
CA ASN A 26 21.39 1.94 -2.15
C ASN A 26 20.02 2.08 -1.49
N TYR A 27 19.67 3.26 -0.97
CA TYR A 27 18.34 3.52 -0.42
C TYR A 27 17.26 3.50 -1.50
N ALA A 28 17.54 4.05 -2.71
CA ALA A 28 16.63 3.92 -3.85
C ALA A 28 16.31 2.45 -4.17
N ARG A 29 17.35 1.58 -4.18
CA ARG A 29 17.15 0.14 -4.39
C ARG A 29 16.39 -0.54 -3.25
N LEU A 30 16.59 -0.13 -2.01
CA LEU A 30 15.83 -0.64 -0.87
C LEU A 30 14.35 -0.30 -1.01
N LEU A 31 14.03 0.95 -1.32
CA LEU A 31 12.66 1.42 -1.48
C LEU A 31 11.93 0.82 -2.69
N SER A 32 12.67 0.43 -3.75
CA SER A 32 12.04 -0.15 -4.95
C SER A 32 11.30 -1.46 -4.68
N VAL A 33 11.65 -2.18 -3.63
CA VAL A 33 10.93 -3.41 -3.20
C VAL A 33 9.53 -3.05 -2.72
N ALA A 34 9.40 -2.03 -1.87
CA ALA A 34 8.10 -1.54 -1.42
C ALA A 34 7.32 -0.87 -2.57
N TYR A 35 8.00 -0.22 -3.50
CA TYR A 35 7.40 0.47 -4.64
C TYR A 35 6.75 -0.49 -5.64
N ALA A 36 7.52 -1.44 -6.20
CA ALA A 36 7.10 -2.29 -7.30
C ALA A 36 7.56 -3.75 -7.20
N GLY A 37 8.03 -4.18 -6.03
CA GLY A 37 8.34 -5.58 -5.74
C GLY A 37 7.09 -6.43 -5.52
N ASP A 38 7.30 -7.70 -5.19
CA ASP A 38 6.23 -8.62 -4.85
C ASP A 38 5.54 -8.16 -3.55
N GLY A 39 4.23 -7.88 -3.63
CA GLY A 39 3.46 -7.31 -2.51
C GLY A 39 3.80 -5.85 -2.17
N GLY A 40 4.42 -5.11 -3.10
CA GLY A 40 4.63 -3.66 -2.97
C GLY A 40 3.40 -2.85 -3.38
N GLU A 41 3.48 -1.51 -3.24
CA GLU A 41 2.36 -0.58 -3.42
C GLU A 41 1.68 -0.68 -4.79
N LEU A 42 2.45 -0.94 -5.86
CA LEU A 42 1.87 -1.12 -7.18
C LEU A 42 0.96 -2.35 -7.24
N ALA A 43 1.38 -3.48 -6.65
CA ALA A 43 0.58 -4.69 -6.58
C ALA A 43 -0.68 -4.47 -5.73
N ALA A 44 -0.56 -3.80 -4.58
CA ALA A 44 -1.67 -3.49 -3.68
C ALA A 44 -2.70 -2.57 -4.35
N THR A 45 -2.25 -1.49 -4.99
CA THR A 45 -3.12 -0.57 -5.75
C THR A 45 -3.96 -1.31 -6.79
N LEU A 46 -3.34 -2.17 -7.59
CA LEU A 46 -4.02 -2.92 -8.65
C LEU A 46 -4.93 -4.02 -8.08
N GLN A 47 -4.49 -4.71 -7.03
CA GLN A 47 -5.29 -5.73 -6.34
C GLN A 47 -6.58 -5.14 -5.77
N TYR A 48 -6.50 -4.00 -5.07
CA TYR A 48 -7.68 -3.36 -4.49
C TYR A 48 -8.58 -2.72 -5.56
N THR A 49 -8.00 -2.20 -6.64
CA THR A 49 -8.79 -1.74 -7.82
C THR A 49 -9.56 -2.91 -8.44
N TYR A 50 -8.91 -4.04 -8.66
CA TYR A 50 -9.58 -5.24 -9.18
C TYR A 50 -10.67 -5.74 -8.23
N GLY A 51 -10.34 -5.86 -6.95
CA GLY A 51 -11.29 -6.29 -5.91
C GLY A 51 -12.52 -5.37 -5.83
N HIS A 52 -12.33 -4.05 -5.91
CA HIS A 52 -13.41 -3.07 -5.98
C HIS A 52 -14.39 -3.37 -7.13
N ILE A 53 -13.89 -3.57 -8.35
CA ILE A 53 -14.70 -3.86 -9.53
C ILE A 53 -15.48 -5.17 -9.35
N MET A 54 -14.79 -6.21 -8.84
CA MET A 54 -15.38 -7.55 -8.72
C MET A 54 -16.38 -7.70 -7.57
N THR A 55 -16.43 -6.74 -6.63
CA THR A 55 -17.30 -6.81 -5.45
C THR A 55 -18.38 -5.73 -5.43
N GLU A 56 -18.66 -5.07 -6.57
CA GLU A 56 -19.61 -3.94 -6.64
C GLU A 56 -21.01 -4.33 -6.14
N ASN A 57 -21.44 -5.56 -6.37
CA ASN A 57 -22.76 -6.08 -5.98
C ASN A 57 -22.70 -7.20 -4.94
N GLU A 58 -21.57 -7.35 -4.25
CA GLU A 58 -21.34 -8.41 -3.26
C GLU A 58 -21.55 -7.91 -1.82
N GLU A 59 -21.81 -8.85 -0.90
CA GLU A 59 -21.84 -8.56 0.53
C GLU A 59 -20.46 -8.82 1.19
N PRO A 60 -20.05 -8.00 2.15
CA PRO A 60 -20.80 -6.84 2.72
C PRO A 60 -20.82 -5.66 1.75
N ALA A 61 -21.95 -4.97 1.68
CA ALA A 61 -22.23 -3.89 0.70
C ALA A 61 -21.19 -2.73 0.71
N GLN A 62 -20.43 -2.57 1.80
CA GLN A 62 -19.36 -1.56 1.89
C GLN A 62 -18.02 -2.00 1.30
N LEU A 63 -17.84 -3.29 1.01
CA LEU A 63 -16.54 -3.85 0.62
C LEU A 63 -15.97 -3.16 -0.63
N SER A 64 -16.77 -3.06 -1.68
CA SER A 64 -16.36 -2.41 -2.93
C SER A 64 -15.90 -0.97 -2.70
N ALA A 65 -16.68 -0.18 -1.95
CA ALA A 65 -16.34 1.21 -1.66
C ALA A 65 -15.06 1.35 -0.81
N VAL A 66 -14.85 0.45 0.14
CA VAL A 66 -13.64 0.40 0.97
C VAL A 66 -12.42 0.05 0.12
N LEU A 67 -12.51 -0.99 -0.72
CA LEU A 67 -11.42 -1.38 -1.61
C LEU A 67 -11.02 -0.25 -2.57
N SER A 68 -11.99 0.46 -3.14
CA SER A 68 -11.73 1.65 -3.97
C SER A 68 -11.01 2.74 -3.18
N CYS A 69 -11.45 3.02 -1.96
CA CYS A 69 -10.86 4.05 -1.12
C CYS A 69 -9.43 3.68 -0.68
N VAL A 70 -9.19 2.42 -0.28
CA VAL A 70 -7.84 1.93 0.07
C VAL A 70 -6.92 1.97 -1.15
N SER A 71 -7.39 1.52 -2.33
CA SER A 71 -6.60 1.60 -3.58
C SER A 71 -6.07 3.02 -3.87
N MET A 72 -6.85 4.06 -3.57
CA MET A 72 -6.40 5.45 -3.71
C MET A 72 -5.33 5.82 -2.67
N THR A 73 -5.38 5.26 -1.48
CA THR A 73 -4.34 5.46 -0.45
C THR A 73 -3.04 4.78 -0.88
N GLU A 74 -3.11 3.54 -1.37
CA GLU A 74 -1.93 2.81 -1.89
C GLU A 74 -1.31 3.52 -3.11
N MET A 75 -2.13 4.10 -3.98
CA MET A 75 -1.63 4.94 -5.07
C MET A 75 -0.85 6.15 -4.54
N ARG A 76 -1.29 6.75 -3.44
CA ARG A 76 -0.54 7.84 -2.79
C ARG A 76 0.77 7.36 -2.19
N HIS A 77 0.80 6.18 -1.55
CA HIS A 77 2.03 5.57 -1.06
C HIS A 77 3.00 5.28 -2.21
N LEU A 78 2.49 4.70 -3.30
CA LEU A 78 3.25 4.46 -4.52
C LEU A 78 3.89 5.74 -5.06
N GLU A 79 3.14 6.84 -5.17
CA GLU A 79 3.64 8.14 -5.62
C GLU A 79 4.77 8.65 -4.71
N ILE A 80 4.57 8.62 -3.40
CA ILE A 80 5.56 9.05 -2.40
C ILE A 80 6.85 8.23 -2.53
N LEU A 81 6.76 6.90 -2.65
CA LEU A 81 7.94 6.05 -2.82
C LEU A 81 8.66 6.32 -4.14
N GLY A 82 7.92 6.52 -5.23
CA GLY A 82 8.49 6.89 -6.53
C GLY A 82 9.26 8.21 -6.47
N GLU A 83 8.70 9.22 -5.80
CA GLU A 83 9.34 10.51 -5.59
C GLU A 83 10.62 10.40 -4.73
N LEU A 84 10.58 9.61 -3.65
CA LEU A 84 11.77 9.31 -2.85
C LEU A 84 12.87 8.63 -3.67
N ILE A 85 12.51 7.61 -4.48
CA ILE A 85 13.46 6.91 -5.36
C ILE A 85 14.11 7.91 -6.32
N TYR A 86 13.33 8.79 -6.93
CA TYR A 86 13.85 9.82 -7.84
C TYR A 86 14.80 10.80 -7.12
N LYS A 87 14.41 11.33 -5.96
CA LYS A 87 15.25 12.24 -5.16
C LYS A 87 16.53 11.58 -4.66
N LEU A 88 16.54 10.27 -4.48
CA LEU A 88 17.73 9.48 -4.15
C LEU A 88 18.66 9.23 -5.37
N GLY A 89 18.29 9.70 -6.57
CA GLY A 89 19.05 9.52 -7.81
C GLY A 89 18.75 8.20 -8.52
N GLY A 90 17.67 7.51 -8.14
CA GLY A 90 17.18 6.32 -8.85
C GLY A 90 16.20 6.69 -9.97
N ASP A 91 15.91 5.72 -10.83
CA ASP A 91 14.86 5.80 -11.84
C ASP A 91 13.63 5.02 -11.34
N PRO A 92 12.47 5.66 -11.05
CA PRO A 92 11.32 5.01 -10.46
C PRO A 92 10.51 4.19 -11.50
N LYS A 93 11.18 3.40 -12.30
CA LYS A 93 10.52 2.39 -13.11
C LYS A 93 9.80 1.39 -12.21
N PHE A 94 8.71 0.82 -12.67
CA PHE A 94 7.96 -0.20 -11.94
C PHE A 94 8.74 -1.53 -11.91
N CYS A 95 9.91 -1.49 -11.25
CA CYS A 95 10.82 -2.62 -11.14
C CYS A 95 11.38 -2.71 -9.72
N ASP A 96 11.54 -3.95 -9.23
CA ASP A 96 12.34 -4.23 -8.04
C ASP A 96 13.83 -4.21 -8.42
N MET A 97 14.51 -3.12 -8.09
CA MET A 97 15.91 -2.94 -8.41
C MET A 97 16.86 -3.88 -7.64
N GLN A 98 16.39 -4.52 -6.56
CA GLN A 98 17.17 -5.54 -5.84
C GLN A 98 17.15 -6.88 -6.58
N ARG A 99 15.98 -7.31 -7.04
CA ARG A 99 15.80 -8.57 -7.76
C ARG A 99 15.97 -8.45 -9.28
N ARG A 100 16.20 -7.24 -9.78
CA ARG A 100 16.31 -6.90 -11.20
C ARG A 100 15.11 -7.39 -12.04
N GLY A 101 13.93 -7.39 -11.43
CA GLY A 101 12.68 -7.79 -12.06
C GLY A 101 11.69 -6.64 -12.12
N CYS A 102 11.05 -6.44 -13.27
CA CYS A 102 9.99 -5.46 -13.39
C CYS A 102 8.64 -6.08 -13.03
N PHE A 103 7.69 -5.21 -12.68
CA PHE A 103 6.36 -5.62 -12.34
C PHE A 103 5.67 -6.27 -13.54
N ASP A 104 4.94 -7.34 -13.27
CA ASP A 104 3.98 -7.92 -14.21
C ASP A 104 2.66 -8.26 -13.47
N ALA A 105 1.58 -8.42 -14.23
CA ALA A 105 0.25 -8.60 -13.66
C ALA A 105 0.09 -9.92 -12.88
N SER A 106 0.98 -10.90 -13.03
CA SER A 106 0.92 -12.16 -12.25
C SER A 106 1.20 -11.95 -10.76
N LYS A 107 1.75 -10.79 -10.39
CA LYS A 107 2.01 -10.41 -8.99
C LYS A 107 0.75 -9.88 -8.27
N VAL A 108 -0.33 -9.63 -8.99
CA VAL A 108 -1.61 -9.19 -8.44
C VAL A 108 -2.41 -10.40 -7.96
N ASN A 109 -3.00 -10.30 -6.78
CA ASN A 109 -3.93 -11.30 -6.30
C ASN A 109 -5.34 -11.04 -6.88
N TYR A 110 -5.85 -11.97 -7.68
CA TYR A 110 -7.14 -11.88 -8.38
C TYR A 110 -8.26 -12.64 -7.66
N GLN A 111 -8.29 -12.62 -6.32
CA GLN A 111 -9.42 -13.18 -5.58
C GLN A 111 -10.71 -12.42 -5.86
N THR A 112 -11.83 -13.18 -5.93
CA THR A 112 -13.18 -12.62 -6.16
C THR A 112 -14.13 -12.87 -4.99
N SER A 113 -13.85 -13.85 -4.13
CA SER A 113 -14.64 -14.09 -2.93
C SER A 113 -14.37 -13.01 -1.88
N PRO A 114 -15.39 -12.29 -1.38
CA PRO A 114 -15.26 -11.23 -0.37
C PRO A 114 -14.45 -11.65 0.85
N GLU A 115 -14.73 -12.83 1.43
CA GLU A 115 -13.97 -13.33 2.57
C GLU A 115 -12.49 -13.55 2.25
N LYS A 116 -12.18 -14.13 1.07
CA LYS A 116 -10.79 -14.38 0.65
C LYS A 116 -10.07 -13.06 0.35
N ILE A 117 -10.76 -12.10 -0.27
CA ILE A 117 -10.21 -10.75 -0.50
C ILE A 117 -9.80 -10.13 0.82
N LEU A 118 -10.70 -10.09 1.81
CA LEU A 118 -10.43 -9.48 3.12
C LEU A 118 -9.29 -10.17 3.87
N ARG A 119 -9.26 -11.52 3.88
CA ARG A 119 -8.17 -12.27 4.52
C ARG A 119 -6.82 -12.02 3.84
N THR A 120 -6.80 -11.98 2.51
CA THR A 120 -5.59 -11.69 1.74
C THR A 120 -5.13 -10.26 1.96
N ALA A 121 -6.05 -9.30 1.97
CA ALA A 121 -5.76 -7.90 2.27
C ALA A 121 -5.10 -7.75 3.65
N ILE A 122 -5.73 -8.29 4.70
CA ILE A 122 -5.16 -8.24 6.06
C ILE A 122 -3.75 -8.86 6.13
N ALA A 123 -3.51 -9.96 5.42
CA ALA A 123 -2.19 -10.59 5.36
C ALA A 123 -1.18 -9.71 4.61
N GLY A 124 -1.60 -9.07 3.51
CA GLY A 124 -0.80 -8.14 2.71
C GLY A 124 -0.35 -6.93 3.53
N GLU A 125 -1.29 -6.25 4.22
CA GLU A 125 -0.97 -5.09 5.06
C GLU A 125 0.00 -5.44 6.20
N LYS A 126 -0.17 -6.60 6.83
CA LYS A 126 0.79 -7.09 7.84
C LYS A 126 2.19 -7.30 7.26
N ALA A 127 2.29 -7.82 6.05
CA ALA A 127 3.56 -7.99 5.36
C ALA A 127 4.18 -6.64 4.97
N ALA A 128 3.38 -5.69 4.50
CA ALA A 128 3.81 -4.32 4.20
C ALA A 128 4.36 -3.61 5.44
N ILE A 129 3.66 -3.68 6.58
CA ILE A 129 4.14 -3.14 7.87
C ILE A 129 5.50 -3.75 8.25
N ALA A 130 5.65 -5.07 8.12
CA ALA A 130 6.91 -5.75 8.44
C ALA A 130 8.04 -5.26 7.52
N MET A 131 7.79 -5.11 6.23
CA MET A 131 8.71 -4.58 5.23
C MET A 131 9.10 -3.12 5.55
N TYR A 132 8.15 -2.25 5.83
CA TYR A 132 8.42 -0.85 6.18
C TYR A 132 9.22 -0.72 7.48
N ARG A 133 8.93 -1.55 8.49
CA ARG A 133 9.72 -1.61 9.72
C ARG A 133 11.16 -2.06 9.47
N ASP A 134 11.37 -3.00 8.53
CA ASP A 134 12.73 -3.39 8.12
C ASP A 134 13.45 -2.25 7.39
N LEU A 135 12.79 -1.59 6.45
CA LEU A 135 13.34 -0.42 5.75
C LEU A 135 13.73 0.70 6.72
N THR A 136 12.91 1.01 7.74
CA THR A 136 13.24 2.03 8.75
C THR A 136 14.47 1.68 9.58
N ARG A 137 14.83 0.42 9.74
CA ARG A 137 16.09 -0.01 10.40
C ARG A 137 17.29 0.13 9.49
N ARG A 138 17.13 -0.14 8.19
CA ARG A 138 18.22 -0.20 7.21
C ARG A 138 18.56 1.14 6.56
N ILE A 139 17.62 2.08 6.56
CA ILE A 139 17.78 3.42 5.98
C ILE A 139 18.10 4.41 7.09
N ASP A 140 19.28 5.00 7.07
CA ASP A 140 19.71 6.03 8.03
C ASP A 140 19.50 7.44 7.44
N ASP A 141 18.22 7.77 7.17
CA ASP A 141 17.74 9.08 6.74
C ASP A 141 16.46 9.40 7.51
N GLY A 142 16.51 10.46 8.32
CA GLY A 142 15.40 10.85 9.20
C GLY A 142 14.12 11.17 8.44
N CYS A 143 14.25 11.85 7.29
CA CYS A 143 13.10 12.25 6.49
C CYS A 143 12.39 11.04 5.89
N ILE A 144 13.15 10.08 5.34
CA ILE A 144 12.60 8.83 4.81
C ILE A 144 11.93 8.03 5.93
N ARG A 145 12.58 7.91 7.08
CA ARG A 145 12.03 7.18 8.23
C ARG A 145 10.69 7.75 8.71
N GLU A 146 10.53 9.07 8.72
CA GLU A 146 9.27 9.72 9.08
C GLU A 146 8.15 9.37 8.11
N ILE A 147 8.43 9.40 6.80
CA ILE A 147 7.48 9.01 5.76
C ILE A 147 7.07 7.55 5.92
N LEU A 148 8.04 6.64 6.06
CA LEU A 148 7.73 5.20 6.22
C LEU A 148 6.90 4.92 7.47
N ARG A 149 7.16 5.62 8.58
CA ARG A 149 6.33 5.51 9.78
C ARG A 149 4.90 6.03 9.55
N ARG A 150 4.75 7.09 8.76
CA ARG A 150 3.42 7.63 8.44
C ARG A 150 2.63 6.65 7.56
N ILE A 151 3.27 6.00 6.57
CA ILE A 151 2.67 4.94 5.77
C ILE A 151 2.22 3.78 6.67
N ILE A 152 3.07 3.30 7.57
CA ILE A 152 2.72 2.21 8.51
C ILE A 152 1.40 2.50 9.26
N LEU A 153 1.13 3.74 9.63
CA LEU A 153 -0.12 4.09 10.32
C LEU A 153 -1.35 3.90 9.42
N ASP A 154 -1.25 4.14 8.13
CA ASP A 154 -2.34 3.87 7.20
C ASP A 154 -2.55 2.35 7.02
N GLU A 155 -1.48 1.56 6.91
CA GLU A 155 -1.59 0.10 6.82
C GLU A 155 -2.21 -0.51 8.09
N GLU A 156 -1.86 0.00 9.27
CA GLU A 156 -2.50 -0.40 10.53
C GLU A 156 -4.00 -0.04 10.54
N HIS A 157 -4.37 1.09 9.94
CA HIS A 157 -5.75 1.50 9.77
C HIS A 157 -6.51 0.62 8.75
N HIS A 158 -5.88 0.26 7.62
CA HIS A 158 -6.44 -0.67 6.64
C HIS A 158 -6.75 -2.03 7.28
N ILE A 159 -5.83 -2.58 8.06
CA ILE A 159 -6.06 -3.85 8.81
C ILE A 159 -7.31 -3.75 9.68
N LYS A 160 -7.50 -2.63 10.38
CA LYS A 160 -8.67 -2.43 11.23
C LYS A 160 -9.96 -2.46 10.41
N ILE A 161 -10.02 -1.66 9.32
CA ILE A 161 -11.19 -1.59 8.44
C ILE A 161 -11.52 -2.96 7.85
N PHE A 162 -10.53 -3.67 7.30
CA PHE A 162 -10.73 -5.00 6.71
C PHE A 162 -11.15 -6.04 7.75
N SER A 163 -10.64 -5.94 8.99
CA SER A 163 -11.03 -6.86 10.08
C SER A 163 -12.46 -6.63 10.53
N GLU A 164 -12.92 -5.38 10.59
CA GLU A 164 -14.31 -5.03 10.90
C GLU A 164 -15.25 -5.59 9.82
N LEU A 165 -14.93 -5.40 8.53
CA LEU A 165 -15.72 -5.95 7.42
C LEU A 165 -15.74 -7.49 7.45
N LEU A 166 -14.62 -8.14 7.72
CA LEU A 166 -14.55 -9.59 7.82
C LEU A 166 -15.43 -10.14 8.97
N GLY A 167 -15.55 -9.39 10.07
CA GLY A 167 -16.45 -9.74 11.19
C GLY A 167 -17.94 -9.65 10.85
N THR A 168 -18.32 -8.83 9.85
CA THR A 168 -19.71 -8.66 9.39
C THR A 168 -20.07 -9.56 8.21
N ALA A 169 -19.10 -10.19 7.56
CA ALA A 169 -19.27 -11.08 6.39
C ALA A 169 -19.70 -12.52 6.76
N ARG A 170 -20.50 -12.70 7.83
CA ARG A 170 -21.02 -14.01 8.29
C ARG A 170 -22.48 -14.22 7.93
#